data_4be09d04fbaa6c9c4ff9193e2e104521
#
_entry.id   4be09d04fbaa6c9c4ff9193e2e104521
#
_cell.length_a   1.000
_cell.length_b   1.000
_cell.length_c   1.000
_cell.angle_alpha   90.00
_cell.angle_beta   90.00
_cell.angle_gamma   90.00
#
_symmetry.space_group_name_H-M   'P 1'
#
loop_
_entity.id
_entity.type
_entity.pdbx_description
1 polymer ?
#
loop_
_entity_poly.entity_id
_entity_poly.type
_entity_poly.pdbx_seq_one_letter_code
_entity_poly.pdbx_strand_id
1 'polypeptide(L)'
;MIRSELLQALAQDNPDLRAEEIEQVVDIFFDEITARLAEGGRVELRGFGTFSTRQRDARTGRNPRTGEPVEVAAKRVPYFKPGKEMRERLNSD
;
A
#
# COMPACT_ATOMS: atom_id res chain seq x y z
N MET A 1 -2.17 -6.66 -12.64
CA MET A 1 -2.10 -7.83 -11.73
C MET A 1 -3.03 -7.62 -10.55
N ILE A 2 -3.87 -8.59 -10.26
CA ILE A 2 -4.75 -8.57 -9.10
C ILE A 2 -4.23 -9.57 -8.05
N ARG A 3 -4.83 -9.54 -6.85
CA ARG A 3 -4.39 -10.37 -5.73
C ARG A 3 -4.24 -11.86 -6.10
N SER A 4 -5.25 -12.43 -6.75
CA SER A 4 -5.23 -13.86 -7.12
C SER A 4 -4.06 -14.19 -8.05
N GLU A 5 -3.73 -13.30 -8.95
CA GLU A 5 -2.60 -13.47 -9.87
C GLU A 5 -1.27 -13.40 -9.13
N LEU A 6 -1.16 -12.50 -8.15
CA LEU A 6 0.04 -12.42 -7.31
C LEU A 6 0.24 -13.72 -6.52
N LEU A 7 -0.83 -14.22 -5.90
CA LEU A 7 -0.76 -15.47 -5.14
C LEU A 7 -0.36 -16.65 -6.04
N GLN A 8 -0.87 -16.67 -7.26
CA GLN A 8 -0.56 -17.69 -8.24
C GLN A 8 0.91 -17.67 -8.65
N ALA A 9 1.45 -16.46 -8.88
CA ALA A 9 2.86 -16.30 -9.22
C ALA A 9 3.76 -16.74 -8.07
N LEU A 10 3.41 -16.39 -6.83
CA LEU A 10 4.15 -16.83 -5.66
C LEU A 10 4.12 -18.35 -5.49
N ALA A 11 2.99 -18.98 -5.78
CA ALA A 11 2.86 -20.43 -5.71
C ALA A 11 3.75 -21.12 -6.73
N GLN A 12 3.86 -20.57 -7.92
CA GLN A 12 4.75 -21.11 -8.96
C GLN A 12 6.21 -21.03 -8.55
N ASP A 13 6.59 -19.94 -7.89
CA ASP A 13 7.98 -19.74 -7.44
C ASP A 13 8.31 -20.51 -6.16
N ASN A 14 7.30 -21.00 -5.45
CA ASN A 14 7.48 -21.70 -4.17
C ASN A 14 6.65 -22.98 -4.14
N PRO A 15 7.02 -23.99 -4.98
CA PRO A 15 6.21 -25.21 -5.14
C PRO A 15 6.10 -26.05 -3.87
N ASP A 16 6.98 -25.84 -2.89
CA ASP A 16 6.93 -26.57 -1.61
C ASP A 16 5.88 -26.04 -0.64
N LEU A 17 5.32 -24.87 -0.93
CA LEU A 17 4.31 -24.26 -0.08
C LEU A 17 2.91 -24.53 -0.64
N ARG A 18 1.98 -24.81 0.26
CA ARG A 18 0.58 -24.96 -0.11
C ARG A 18 -0.04 -23.57 -0.39
N ALA A 19 -1.06 -23.57 -1.23
CA ALA A 19 -1.75 -22.31 -1.57
C ALA A 19 -2.22 -21.54 -0.33
N GLU A 20 -2.74 -22.25 0.68
CA GLU A 20 -3.22 -21.65 1.92
C GLU A 20 -2.09 -21.02 2.73
N GLU A 21 -0.91 -21.62 2.72
CA GLU A 21 0.26 -21.08 3.41
C GLU A 21 0.72 -19.78 2.77
N ILE A 22 0.74 -19.74 1.43
CA ILE A 22 1.11 -18.54 0.69
C ILE A 22 0.13 -17.41 0.98
N GLU A 23 -1.17 -17.71 0.95
CA GLU A 23 -2.20 -16.74 1.23
C GLU A 23 -2.07 -16.18 2.65
N GLN A 24 -1.79 -17.02 3.64
CA GLN A 24 -1.59 -16.59 5.02
C GLN A 24 -0.38 -15.67 5.17
N VAL A 25 0.74 -16.02 4.52
CA VAL A 25 1.95 -15.18 4.58
C VAL A 25 1.70 -13.81 3.98
N VAL A 26 1.02 -13.76 2.83
CA VAL A 26 0.69 -12.50 2.17
C VAL A 26 -0.24 -11.65 3.05
N ASP A 27 -1.25 -12.27 3.65
CA ASP A 27 -2.18 -11.56 4.54
C ASP A 27 -1.47 -11.00 5.77
N ILE A 28 -0.64 -11.81 6.43
CA ILE A 28 0.12 -11.40 7.60
C ILE A 28 1.04 -10.23 7.25
N PHE A 29 1.69 -10.29 6.11
CA PHE A 29 2.61 -9.25 5.64
C PHE A 29 1.89 -7.91 5.47
N PHE A 30 0.77 -7.91 4.75
CA PHE A 30 0.02 -6.67 4.53
C PHE A 30 -0.70 -6.17 5.78
N ASP A 31 -1.18 -7.08 6.62
CA ASP A 31 -1.81 -6.71 7.89
C ASP A 31 -0.82 -6.02 8.82
N GLU A 32 0.42 -6.49 8.86
CA GLU A 32 1.46 -5.87 9.68
C GLU A 32 1.79 -4.46 9.21
N ILE A 33 1.89 -4.25 7.89
CA ILE A 33 2.09 -2.93 7.33
C ILE A 33 0.90 -2.02 7.68
N THR A 34 -0.31 -2.51 7.49
CA THR A 34 -1.52 -1.74 7.79
C THR A 34 -1.59 -1.33 9.26
N ALA A 35 -1.27 -2.25 10.16
CA ALA A 35 -1.29 -1.99 11.59
C ALA A 35 -0.30 -0.90 11.98
N ARG A 36 0.91 -0.92 11.41
CA ARG A 36 1.92 0.11 11.68
C ARG A 36 1.47 1.48 11.19
N LEU A 37 0.89 1.53 10.01
CA LEU A 37 0.39 2.79 9.46
C LEU A 37 -0.79 3.33 10.28
N ALA A 38 -1.64 2.45 10.77
CA ALA A 38 -2.78 2.84 11.62
C ALA A 38 -2.32 3.49 12.92
N GLU A 39 -1.17 3.11 13.44
CA GLU A 39 -0.57 3.69 14.64
C GLU A 39 0.17 5.01 14.34
N GLY A 40 0.23 5.44 13.09
CA GLY A 40 0.98 6.62 12.70
C GLY A 40 2.46 6.37 12.44
N GLY A 41 2.88 5.09 12.43
CA GLY A 41 4.26 4.72 12.14
C GLY A 41 4.54 4.58 10.66
N ARG A 42 5.73 4.09 10.36
CA ARG A 42 6.14 3.82 8.99
C ARG A 42 6.84 2.47 8.91
N VAL A 43 6.90 1.92 7.70
CA VAL A 43 7.57 0.66 7.43
C VAL A 43 8.60 0.89 6.33
N GLU A 44 9.87 0.74 6.67
CA GLU A 44 10.97 0.86 5.71
C GLU A 44 11.41 -0.54 5.27
N LEU A 45 11.32 -0.81 3.98
CA LEU A 45 11.76 -2.06 3.41
C LEU A 45 12.94 -1.75 2.49
N ARG A 46 14.13 -2.02 3.00
CA ARG A 46 15.38 -1.72 2.27
C ARG A 46 15.38 -2.42 0.92
N GLY A 47 15.69 -1.65 -0.13
CA GLY A 47 15.68 -2.15 -1.50
C GLY A 47 14.32 -2.09 -2.19
N PHE A 48 13.26 -1.84 -1.44
CA PHE A 48 11.91 -1.79 -1.99
C PHE A 48 11.31 -0.38 -1.88
N GLY A 49 11.12 0.10 -0.67
CA GLY A 49 10.55 1.41 -0.45
C GLY A 49 10.07 1.59 0.97
N THR A 50 9.39 2.70 1.20
CA THR A 50 8.88 3.07 2.52
C THR A 50 7.40 3.35 2.45
N PHE A 51 6.63 2.70 3.31
CA PHE A 51 5.21 2.99 3.53
C PHE A 51 5.09 3.94 4.71
N SER A 52 4.29 4.97 4.55
CA SER A 52 4.02 5.94 5.61
C SER A 52 2.62 6.50 5.41
N THR A 53 2.24 7.43 6.27
CA THR A 53 0.97 8.13 6.11
C THR A 53 1.22 9.61 5.95
N ARG A 54 0.32 10.27 5.25
CA ARG A 54 0.31 11.73 5.13
C ARG A 54 -1.03 12.24 5.62
N GLN A 55 -0.98 13.32 6.37
CA GLN A 55 -2.19 13.99 6.82
C GLN A 55 -2.69 14.91 5.73
N ARG A 56 -3.98 14.82 5.46
CA ARG A 56 -4.67 15.81 4.65
C ARG A 56 -5.53 16.64 5.55
N ASP A 57 -5.36 17.97 5.51
CA ASP A 57 -6.12 18.89 6.35
C ASP A 57 -7.58 18.93 5.91
N ALA A 58 -8.45 19.30 6.86
CA ALA A 58 -9.83 19.58 6.55
C ALA A 58 -9.89 20.70 5.51
N ARG A 59 -10.81 20.58 4.58
CA ARG A 59 -10.97 21.58 3.51
C ARG A 59 -12.42 21.70 3.13
N THR A 60 -12.74 22.77 2.41
CA THR A 60 -14.05 22.95 1.82
C THR A 60 -13.99 22.53 0.36
N GLY A 61 -14.75 21.51 0.01
CA GLY A 61 -14.95 21.09 -1.37
C GLY A 61 -16.26 21.62 -1.91
N ARG A 62 -16.61 21.24 -3.12
CA ARG A 62 -17.90 21.59 -3.72
C ARG A 62 -18.59 20.36 -4.26
N ASN A 63 -19.90 20.31 -4.05
CA ASN A 63 -20.72 19.26 -4.63
C ASN A 63 -20.82 19.53 -6.15
N PRO A 64 -20.37 18.58 -7.00
CA PRO A 64 -20.39 18.79 -8.45
C PRO A 64 -21.79 18.86 -9.05
N ARG A 65 -22.82 18.41 -8.32
CA ARG A 65 -24.22 18.46 -8.79
C ARG A 65 -24.89 19.79 -8.51
N THR A 66 -24.63 20.35 -7.32
CA THR A 66 -25.32 21.55 -6.84
C THR A 66 -24.43 22.78 -6.76
N GLY A 67 -23.11 22.57 -6.75
CA GLY A 67 -22.15 23.66 -6.54
C GLY A 67 -22.06 24.13 -5.08
N GLU A 68 -22.80 23.50 -4.17
CA GLU A 68 -22.79 23.88 -2.76
C GLU A 68 -21.47 23.47 -2.09
N PRO A 69 -20.99 24.28 -1.12
CA PRO A 69 -19.78 23.92 -0.37
C PRO A 69 -20.05 22.71 0.53
N VAL A 70 -19.07 21.80 0.57
CA VAL A 70 -19.12 20.60 1.41
C VAL A 70 -17.83 20.55 2.21
N GLU A 71 -17.96 20.38 3.52
CA GLU A 71 -16.79 20.22 4.38
C GLU A 71 -16.22 18.82 4.24
N VAL A 72 -14.91 18.76 3.98
CA VAL A 72 -14.15 17.49 3.93
C VAL A 72 -13.29 17.44 5.18
N ALA A 73 -13.55 16.43 6.03
CA ALA A 73 -12.82 16.27 7.28
C ALA A 73 -11.34 15.93 7.03
N ALA A 74 -10.49 16.33 7.96
CA ALA A 74 -9.09 15.94 7.95
C ALA A 74 -8.98 14.40 8.03
N LYS A 75 -8.01 13.84 7.32
CA LYS A 75 -7.79 12.40 7.33
C LYS A 75 -6.34 12.06 7.04
N ARG A 76 -5.93 10.86 7.44
CA ARG A 76 -4.63 10.32 7.08
C ARG A 76 -4.79 9.41 5.88
N VAL A 77 -3.86 9.51 4.94
CA VAL A 77 -3.85 8.67 3.75
C VAL A 77 -2.53 7.91 3.67
N PRO A 78 -2.55 6.69 3.13
CA PRO A 78 -1.31 5.94 2.93
C PRO A 78 -0.45 6.59 1.84
N TYR A 79 0.85 6.45 2.00
CA TYR A 79 1.81 6.98 1.04
C TYR A 79 2.95 5.98 0.89
N PHE A 80 3.32 5.68 -0.35
CA PHE A 80 4.44 4.81 -0.65
C PHE A 80 5.50 5.58 -1.42
N LYS A 81 6.74 5.57 -0.91
CA LYS A 81 7.89 6.15 -1.59
C LYS A 81 8.79 5.00 -2.03
N PRO A 82 8.99 4.79 -3.33
CA PRO A 82 9.89 3.73 -3.81
C PRO A 82 11.32 4.02 -3.40
N GLY A 83 12.06 2.95 -3.10
CA GLY A 83 13.48 3.05 -2.79
C GLY A 83 14.33 3.17 -4.04
N LYS A 84 15.63 3.40 -3.82
CA LYS A 84 16.58 3.59 -4.91
C LYS A 84 16.63 2.38 -5.85
N GLU A 85 16.73 1.17 -5.30
CA GLU A 85 16.82 -0.04 -6.12
C GLU A 85 15.58 -0.25 -6.98
N MET A 86 14.39 -0.01 -6.42
CA MET A 86 13.16 -0.13 -7.19
C MET A 86 13.14 0.89 -8.34
N ARG A 87 13.49 2.16 -8.05
CA ARG A 87 13.53 3.19 -9.08
C ARG A 87 14.51 2.86 -10.20
N GLU A 88 15.67 2.33 -9.85
CA GLU A 88 16.68 1.94 -10.83
C GLU A 88 16.18 0.79 -11.70
N ARG A 89 15.52 -0.21 -11.11
CA ARG A 89 14.97 -1.33 -11.86
C ARG A 89 13.85 -0.94 -12.80
N LEU A 90 13.04 0.06 -12.42
CA LEU A 90 11.97 0.56 -13.29
C LEU A 90 12.50 1.38 -14.45
N ASN A 91 13.70 1.94 -14.32
CA ASN A 91 14.30 2.82 -15.33
C ASN A 91 15.54 2.19 -15.99
N SER A 92 15.79 0.92 -15.77
CA SER A 92 16.87 0.20 -16.44
C SER A 92 16.43 -0.20 -17.85
N ASP A 93 17.37 -0.13 -18.78
CA ASP A 93 17.14 -0.55 -20.17
C ASP A 93 17.20 -2.06 -20.36
#